data_948c200c87d726cecaaa97221949b176
#
_entry.id   948c200c87d726cecaaa97221949b176
#
_cell.length_a   1.000
_cell.length_b   1.000
_cell.length_c   1.000
_cell.angle_alpha   90.00
_cell.angle_beta   90.00
_cell.angle_gamma   90.00
#
_symmetry.space_group_name_H-M   'P 1'
#
loop_
_entity.id
_entity.type
_entity.pdbx_description
1 polymer ?
#
loop_
_entity_poly.entity_id
_entity_poly.type
_entity_poly.pdbx_seq_one_letter_code
_entity_poly.pdbx_strand_id
1 'polypeptide(L)'
;LIKRDPVFGRALGFGGAEELFEPQVWINYDMIRMQDMLDAASKTILKATGQNSSILAKKQKVRDLNNLEILDVGDGDLGQVDTFPRNMQLFDQSVERWEAHAQQMGAANDSIMGQAPTAGTPFKLQELVTQESHGLHEYRRGQFAKHIEEIYRDWIIPHIERKITQGAKFLS
;
A
#
# COMPACT_ATOMS: atom_id res chain seq x y z
N LEU A 1 25.91 3.31 13.54
CA LEU A 1 24.90 3.03 12.53
C LEU A 1 23.53 2.90 13.17
N ILE A 2 22.58 3.78 12.80
CA ILE A 2 21.20 3.69 13.31
C ILE A 2 20.54 2.45 12.71
N LYS A 3 20.04 1.58 13.58
CA LYS A 3 19.19 0.45 13.17
C LYS A 3 17.82 0.67 13.80
N ARG A 4 16.77 0.72 12.98
CA ARG A 4 15.40 0.81 13.47
C ARG A 4 15.06 -0.45 14.25
N ASP A 5 15.21 -1.60 13.61
CA ASP A 5 15.00 -2.91 14.22
C ASP A 5 16.24 -3.77 13.95
N PRO A 6 17.07 -4.05 14.99
CA PRO A 6 18.32 -4.79 14.82
C PRO A 6 18.02 -6.27 14.53
N VAL A 7 18.67 -6.81 13.52
CA VAL A 7 18.60 -8.24 13.17
C VAL A 7 19.94 -8.89 13.52
N PHE A 8 19.90 -9.99 14.26
CA PHE A 8 21.11 -10.72 14.63
C PHE A 8 21.86 -11.20 13.38
N GLY A 9 23.17 -10.96 13.34
CA GLY A 9 24.02 -11.36 12.20
C GLY A 9 23.93 -10.45 10.96
N ARG A 10 23.09 -9.40 10.96
CA ARG A 10 22.95 -8.47 9.84
C ARG A 10 23.57 -7.11 10.18
N ALA A 11 24.39 -6.56 9.28
CA ALA A 11 25.00 -5.25 9.46
C ALA A 11 23.97 -4.12 9.45
N LEU A 12 22.94 -4.24 8.62
CA LEU A 12 21.81 -3.31 8.53
C LEU A 12 20.59 -3.91 9.24
N GLY A 13 19.83 -3.08 9.94
CA GLY A 13 18.54 -3.47 10.52
C GLY A 13 17.41 -3.53 9.49
N PHE A 14 16.23 -3.95 9.91
CA PHE A 14 15.02 -3.89 9.11
C PHE A 14 14.55 -2.43 8.98
N GLY A 15 14.25 -2.01 7.75
CA GLY A 15 13.71 -0.68 7.45
C GLY A 15 12.18 -0.69 7.40
N GLY A 16 11.53 0.44 7.67
CA GLY A 16 10.07 0.55 7.56
C GLY A 16 9.53 0.28 6.17
N ALA A 17 10.26 0.68 5.14
CA ALA A 17 9.91 0.38 3.75
C ALA A 17 10.02 -1.12 3.42
N GLU A 18 10.95 -1.82 4.05
CA GLU A 18 11.13 -3.27 3.86
C GLU A 18 9.95 -4.05 4.46
N GLU A 19 9.43 -3.61 5.61
CA GLU A 19 8.25 -4.21 6.24
C GLU A 19 6.98 -3.97 5.41
N LEU A 20 6.82 -2.79 4.84
CA LEU A 20 5.62 -2.41 4.08
C LEU A 20 5.67 -2.85 2.61
N PHE A 21 6.80 -3.43 2.16
CA PHE A 21 6.98 -3.81 0.77
C PHE A 21 6.00 -4.90 0.34
N GLU A 22 5.82 -5.93 1.14
CA GLU A 22 4.93 -7.05 0.80
C GLU A 22 3.45 -6.62 0.71
N PRO A 23 2.86 -5.94 1.71
CA PRO A 23 1.52 -5.38 1.59
C PRO A 23 1.35 -4.48 0.36
N GLN A 24 2.31 -3.61 0.08
CA GLN A 24 2.27 -2.71 -1.07
C GLN A 24 2.22 -3.47 -2.41
N VAL A 25 3.00 -4.54 -2.54
CA VAL A 25 2.98 -5.38 -3.75
C VAL A 25 1.61 -6.02 -3.96
N TRP A 26 1.02 -6.58 -2.90
CA TRP A 26 -0.29 -7.23 -2.99
C TRP A 26 -1.42 -6.25 -3.28
N ILE A 27 -1.44 -5.09 -2.63
CA ILE A 27 -2.41 -4.02 -2.89
C ILE A 27 -2.33 -3.58 -4.36
N ASN A 28 -1.13 -3.30 -4.87
CA ASN A 28 -0.94 -2.91 -6.26
C ASN A 28 -1.41 -3.99 -7.23
N TYR A 29 -1.15 -5.26 -6.92
CA TYR A 29 -1.55 -6.39 -7.74
C TYR A 29 -3.08 -6.54 -7.79
N ASP A 30 -3.76 -6.42 -6.65
CA ASP A 30 -5.21 -6.48 -6.59
C ASP A 30 -5.86 -5.28 -7.30
N MET A 31 -5.30 -4.07 -7.15
CA MET A 31 -5.76 -2.87 -7.87
C MET A 31 -5.61 -3.00 -9.39
N ILE A 32 -4.51 -3.55 -9.88
CA ILE A 32 -4.30 -3.79 -11.32
C ILE A 32 -5.35 -4.79 -11.83
N ARG A 33 -5.56 -5.90 -11.11
CA ARG A 33 -6.57 -6.89 -11.49
C ARG A 33 -7.98 -6.33 -11.50
N MET A 34 -8.32 -5.51 -10.52
CA MET A 34 -9.62 -4.83 -10.46
C MET A 34 -9.79 -3.92 -11.68
N GLN A 35 -8.77 -3.18 -12.06
CA GLN A 35 -8.80 -2.32 -13.23
C GLN A 35 -8.93 -3.12 -14.54
N ASP A 36 -8.21 -4.22 -14.68
CA ASP A 36 -8.34 -5.12 -15.82
C ASP A 36 -9.76 -5.70 -15.95
N MET A 37 -10.39 -6.04 -14.84
CA MET A 37 -11.78 -6.51 -14.81
C MET A 37 -12.77 -5.41 -15.19
N LEU A 38 -12.56 -4.17 -14.74
CA LEU A 38 -13.37 -3.02 -15.14
C LEU A 38 -13.20 -2.72 -16.62
N ASP A 39 -12.00 -2.79 -17.14
CA ASP A 39 -11.72 -2.62 -18.56
C ASP A 39 -12.40 -3.71 -19.41
N ALA A 40 -12.39 -4.95 -18.94
CA ALA A 40 -13.13 -6.03 -19.59
C ALA A 40 -14.63 -5.82 -19.52
N ALA A 41 -15.16 -5.36 -18.37
CA ALA A 41 -16.58 -5.06 -18.18
C ALA A 41 -17.07 -3.88 -19.03
N SER A 42 -16.20 -2.91 -19.30
CA SER A 42 -16.52 -1.77 -20.16
C SER A 42 -16.66 -2.15 -21.64
N LYS A 43 -16.14 -3.32 -22.04
CA LYS A 43 -16.19 -3.79 -23.42
C LYS A 43 -17.47 -4.59 -23.67
N THR A 44 -18.27 -4.17 -24.63
CA THR A 44 -19.39 -4.97 -25.13
C THR A 44 -18.87 -6.08 -26.03
N ILE A 45 -18.81 -7.30 -25.50
CA ILE A 45 -18.39 -8.47 -26.26
C ILE A 45 -19.64 -9.17 -26.79
N LEU A 46 -19.73 -9.29 -28.12
CA LEU A 46 -20.83 -9.97 -28.80
C LEU A 46 -20.37 -11.35 -29.26
N LYS A 47 -21.18 -12.35 -29.02
CA LYS A 47 -21.03 -13.69 -29.61
C LYS A 47 -22.07 -13.93 -30.69
N ALA A 48 -21.64 -14.44 -31.81
CA ALA A 48 -22.57 -14.90 -32.85
C ALA A 48 -22.96 -16.37 -32.60
N THR A 49 -24.26 -16.65 -32.55
CA THR A 49 -24.80 -18.00 -32.36
C THR A 49 -25.49 -18.40 -33.66
N GLY A 50 -25.08 -19.51 -34.31
CA GLY A 50 -25.68 -20.01 -35.54
C GLY A 50 -24.69 -20.86 -36.34
N GLN A 51 -25.22 -21.89 -37.06
CA GLN A 51 -24.38 -22.85 -37.79
C GLN A 51 -23.71 -22.28 -39.05
N ASN A 52 -24.27 -21.21 -39.67
CA ASN A 52 -23.78 -20.62 -40.91
C ASN A 52 -23.15 -19.23 -40.75
N SER A 53 -22.70 -18.88 -39.56
CA SER A 53 -22.15 -17.57 -39.33
C SER A 53 -20.69 -17.51 -39.80
N SER A 54 -20.43 -16.90 -40.91
CA SER A 54 -19.07 -16.45 -41.25
C SER A 54 -18.67 -15.37 -40.24
N ILE A 55 -17.93 -15.81 -39.21
CA ILE A 55 -17.49 -14.99 -38.06
C ILE A 55 -16.75 -13.74 -38.54
N LEU A 56 -15.99 -13.85 -39.63
CA LEU A 56 -15.24 -12.75 -40.23
C LEU A 56 -16.13 -11.64 -40.82
N ALA A 57 -17.18 -12.02 -41.57
CA ALA A 57 -18.08 -11.04 -42.17
C ALA A 57 -18.93 -10.32 -41.11
N LYS A 58 -19.33 -11.04 -40.05
CA LYS A 58 -20.06 -10.45 -38.90
C LYS A 58 -19.16 -9.53 -38.07
N LYS A 59 -17.89 -9.88 -37.86
CA LYS A 59 -16.93 -9.05 -37.14
C LYS A 59 -16.70 -7.71 -37.86
N GLN A 60 -16.64 -7.71 -39.17
CA GLN A 60 -16.46 -6.49 -39.97
C GLN A 60 -17.72 -5.60 -39.91
N LYS A 61 -18.91 -6.19 -40.04
CA LYS A 61 -20.17 -5.45 -39.90
C LYS A 61 -20.36 -4.83 -38.52
N VAL A 62 -20.05 -5.54 -37.43
CA VAL A 62 -20.16 -5.02 -36.06
C VAL A 62 -19.15 -3.89 -35.81
N ARG A 63 -17.95 -3.94 -36.42
CA ARG A 63 -16.93 -2.91 -36.28
C ARG A 63 -17.30 -1.60 -36.97
N ASP A 64 -18.05 -1.68 -38.06
CA ASP A 64 -18.41 -0.53 -38.91
C ASP A 64 -19.76 0.09 -38.52
N LEU A 65 -20.45 -0.44 -37.49
CA LEU A 65 -21.72 0.08 -37.01
C LEU A 65 -21.56 1.41 -36.28
N ASN A 66 -22.39 2.36 -36.62
CA ASN A 66 -22.56 3.59 -35.87
C ASN A 66 -23.48 3.39 -34.66
N ASN A 67 -23.42 4.32 -33.72
CA ASN A 67 -24.25 4.29 -32.53
C ASN A 67 -25.77 4.33 -32.95
N LEU A 68 -26.56 3.42 -32.41
CA LEU A 68 -27.99 3.27 -32.70
C LEU A 68 -28.34 2.65 -34.09
N GLU A 69 -27.38 2.10 -34.81
CA GLU A 69 -27.64 1.38 -36.04
C GLU A 69 -28.13 -0.07 -35.76
N ILE A 70 -29.19 -0.51 -36.45
CA ILE A 70 -29.74 -1.86 -36.29
C ILE A 70 -28.94 -2.82 -37.16
N LEU A 71 -28.28 -3.78 -36.52
CA LEU A 71 -27.54 -4.82 -37.21
C LEU A 71 -28.47 -5.95 -37.63
N ASP A 72 -28.66 -6.14 -38.92
CA ASP A 72 -29.30 -7.35 -39.48
C ASP A 72 -28.27 -8.51 -39.50
N VAL A 73 -28.54 -9.52 -38.68
CA VAL A 73 -27.64 -10.67 -38.48
C VAL A 73 -28.02 -11.89 -39.35
N GLY A 74 -29.14 -11.82 -40.05
CA GLY A 74 -29.69 -12.95 -40.80
C GLY A 74 -30.14 -14.10 -39.87
N ASP A 75 -30.02 -15.36 -40.29
CA ASP A 75 -30.45 -16.55 -39.51
C ASP A 75 -29.64 -16.84 -38.24
N GLY A 76 -28.78 -15.94 -37.82
CA GLY A 76 -27.95 -16.09 -36.60
C GLY A 76 -28.29 -15.05 -35.55
N ASP A 77 -28.37 -15.47 -34.30
CA ASP A 77 -28.58 -14.58 -33.16
C ASP A 77 -27.26 -13.98 -32.65
N LEU A 78 -27.29 -12.70 -32.27
CA LEU A 78 -26.21 -12.01 -31.63
C LEU A 78 -26.52 -11.91 -30.14
N GLY A 79 -25.82 -12.73 -29.36
CA GLY A 79 -25.89 -12.65 -27.91
C GLY A 79 -24.78 -11.77 -27.34
N GLN A 80 -25.10 -10.98 -26.35
CA GLN A 80 -24.07 -10.29 -25.56
C GLN A 80 -23.43 -11.26 -24.56
N VAL A 81 -22.10 -11.24 -24.46
CA VAL A 81 -21.40 -11.97 -23.41
C VAL A 81 -21.49 -11.13 -22.15
N ASP A 82 -21.95 -11.73 -21.07
CA ASP A 82 -21.95 -11.09 -19.75
C ASP A 82 -20.50 -10.91 -19.27
N THR A 83 -20.04 -9.67 -19.31
CA THR A 83 -18.70 -9.26 -18.84
C THR A 83 -18.75 -8.61 -17.45
N PHE A 84 -19.92 -8.70 -16.77
CA PHE A 84 -20.08 -8.07 -15.46
C PHE A 84 -19.10 -8.66 -14.43
N PRO A 85 -18.33 -7.83 -13.73
CA PRO A 85 -17.34 -8.30 -12.76
C PRO A 85 -18.03 -8.79 -11.48
N ARG A 86 -18.21 -10.11 -11.36
CA ARG A 86 -18.96 -10.72 -10.24
C ARG A 86 -18.24 -10.68 -8.90
N ASN A 87 -16.92 -10.51 -8.89
CA ASN A 87 -16.09 -10.68 -7.71
C ASN A 87 -15.36 -9.40 -7.26
N MET A 88 -15.82 -8.22 -7.67
CA MET A 88 -15.15 -6.95 -7.29
C MET A 88 -15.06 -6.75 -5.77
N GLN A 89 -16.11 -7.13 -5.03
CA GLN A 89 -16.14 -7.02 -3.58
C GLN A 89 -15.03 -7.84 -2.88
N LEU A 90 -14.59 -8.94 -3.49
CA LEU A 90 -13.49 -9.74 -2.94
C LEU A 90 -12.15 -9.02 -3.06
N PHE A 91 -11.95 -8.28 -4.14
CA PHE A 91 -10.74 -7.46 -4.31
C PHE A 91 -10.74 -6.27 -3.36
N ASP A 92 -11.87 -5.57 -3.18
CA ASP A 92 -12.00 -4.50 -2.20
C ASP A 92 -11.69 -5.01 -0.79
N GLN A 93 -12.28 -6.15 -0.39
CA GLN A 93 -11.98 -6.77 0.91
C GLN A 93 -10.53 -7.22 1.05
N SER A 94 -9.89 -7.65 -0.05
CA SER A 94 -8.47 -8.02 -0.04
C SER A 94 -7.61 -6.78 0.18
N VAL A 95 -7.89 -5.70 -0.52
CA VAL A 95 -7.19 -4.42 -0.37
C VAL A 95 -7.34 -3.89 1.06
N GLU A 96 -8.56 -3.84 1.59
CA GLU A 96 -8.81 -3.42 2.98
C GLU A 96 -8.04 -4.26 4.01
N ARG A 97 -7.97 -5.57 3.81
CA ARG A 97 -7.20 -6.47 4.70
C ARG A 97 -5.70 -6.18 4.64
N TRP A 98 -5.17 -5.97 3.45
CA TRP A 98 -3.76 -5.65 3.28
C TRP A 98 -3.41 -4.27 3.82
N GLU A 99 -4.30 -3.28 3.66
CA GLU A 99 -4.14 -1.96 4.28
C GLU A 99 -4.15 -2.04 5.80
N ALA A 100 -5.10 -2.77 6.39
CA ALA A 100 -5.15 -2.98 7.83
C ALA A 100 -3.88 -3.70 8.33
N HIS A 101 -3.40 -4.69 7.61
CA HIS A 101 -2.16 -5.40 7.93
C HIS A 101 -0.94 -4.46 7.84
N ALA A 102 -0.85 -3.63 6.80
CA ALA A 102 0.20 -2.63 6.66
C ALA A 102 0.18 -1.60 7.79
N GLN A 103 -1.00 -1.14 8.22
CA GLN A 103 -1.16 -0.24 9.36
C GLN A 103 -0.66 -0.87 10.66
N GLN A 104 -0.98 -2.15 10.90
CA GLN A 104 -0.50 -2.88 12.07
C GLN A 104 1.04 -3.01 12.05
N MET A 105 1.63 -3.40 10.93
CA MET A 105 3.08 -3.52 10.78
C MET A 105 3.78 -2.15 10.92
N GLY A 106 3.20 -1.10 10.36
CA GLY A 106 3.69 0.27 10.48
C GLY A 106 3.51 0.89 11.86
N ALA A 107 2.76 0.25 12.76
CA ALA A 107 2.26 0.80 14.02
C ALA A 107 1.48 2.12 13.82
N ALA A 108 0.82 2.27 12.68
CA ALA A 108 -0.02 3.41 12.34
C ALA A 108 -1.47 3.12 12.78
N ASN A 109 -1.69 3.01 14.09
CA ASN A 109 -3.03 2.80 14.63
C ASN A 109 -3.87 4.08 14.52
N ASP A 110 -5.19 3.94 14.47
CA ASP A 110 -6.15 5.03 14.34
C ASP A 110 -5.94 6.15 15.37
N SER A 111 -5.59 5.78 16.62
CA SER A 111 -5.32 6.74 17.68
C SER A 111 -4.05 7.57 17.44
N ILE A 112 -3.03 7.01 16.78
CA ILE A 112 -1.81 7.73 16.40
C ILE A 112 -2.08 8.64 15.20
N MET A 113 -2.95 8.22 14.29
CA MET A 113 -3.36 9.00 13.13
C MET A 113 -4.36 10.12 13.47
N GLY A 114 -4.73 10.25 14.75
CA GLY A 114 -5.64 11.29 15.21
C GLY A 114 -7.11 11.04 14.86
N GLN A 115 -7.47 9.81 14.53
CA GLN A 115 -8.86 9.45 14.28
C GLN A 115 -9.63 9.42 15.62
N ALA A 116 -10.82 10.01 15.61
CA ALA A 116 -11.67 10.02 16.78
C ALA A 116 -12.14 8.59 17.11
N PRO A 117 -12.13 8.19 18.40
CA PRO A 117 -12.61 6.88 18.79
C PRO A 117 -14.11 6.73 18.52
N THR A 118 -14.54 5.49 18.32
CA THR A 118 -15.96 5.20 18.12
C THR A 118 -16.79 5.74 19.27
N ALA A 119 -17.91 6.38 18.97
CA ALA A 119 -18.83 6.92 19.97
C ALA A 119 -19.23 5.85 21.00
N GLY A 120 -19.07 6.15 22.29
CA GLY A 120 -19.35 5.22 23.40
C GLY A 120 -18.15 4.46 23.95
N THR A 121 -16.95 4.66 23.42
CA THR A 121 -15.73 4.05 23.98
C THR A 121 -15.41 4.67 25.35
N PRO A 122 -15.23 3.87 26.41
CA PRO A 122 -14.87 4.39 27.74
C PRO A 122 -13.53 5.12 27.70
N PHE A 123 -13.46 6.29 28.33
CA PHE A 123 -12.26 7.13 28.36
C PHE A 123 -11.00 6.38 28.80
N LYS A 124 -11.10 5.54 29.84
CA LYS A 124 -9.96 4.72 30.30
C LYS A 124 -9.45 3.73 29.27
N LEU A 125 -10.34 3.15 28.48
CA LEU A 125 -9.92 2.24 27.41
C LEU A 125 -9.22 2.99 26.31
N GLN A 126 -9.70 4.17 25.96
CA GLN A 126 -9.07 5.04 24.97
C GLN A 126 -7.66 5.48 25.42
N GLU A 127 -7.52 5.89 26.67
CA GLU A 127 -6.23 6.26 27.26
C GLU A 127 -5.24 5.10 27.20
N LEU A 128 -5.67 3.89 27.57
CA LEU A 128 -4.84 2.68 27.52
C LEU A 128 -4.41 2.33 26.08
N VAL A 129 -5.34 2.36 25.14
CA VAL A 129 -5.06 2.08 23.72
C VAL A 129 -4.07 3.11 23.16
N THR A 130 -4.25 4.38 23.50
CA THR A 130 -3.32 5.45 23.08
C THR A 130 -1.93 5.24 23.67
N GLN A 131 -1.84 4.88 24.96
CA GLN A 131 -0.58 4.62 25.64
C GLN A 131 0.16 3.42 25.04
N GLU A 132 -0.52 2.32 24.79
CA GLU A 132 0.05 1.13 24.14
C GLU A 132 0.49 1.42 22.70
N SER A 133 -0.30 2.20 21.95
CA SER A 133 0.02 2.59 20.58
C SER A 133 1.33 3.40 20.48
N HIS A 134 1.65 4.18 21.51
CA HIS A 134 2.89 4.96 21.55
C HIS A 134 4.13 4.12 21.91
N GLY A 135 3.97 2.95 22.53
CA GLY A 135 5.08 2.15 23.03
C GLY A 135 6.14 1.79 21.99
N LEU A 136 5.73 1.39 20.78
CA LEU A 136 6.66 1.07 19.70
C LEU A 136 7.40 2.31 19.18
N HIS A 137 6.70 3.44 19.08
CA HIS A 137 7.33 4.70 18.69
C HIS A 137 8.29 5.23 19.73
N GLU A 138 8.00 5.07 21.03
CA GLU A 138 8.90 5.40 22.12
C GLU A 138 10.15 4.52 22.11
N TYR A 139 10.01 3.23 21.86
CA TYR A 139 11.14 2.33 21.68
C TYR A 139 12.07 2.81 20.54
N ARG A 140 11.49 3.08 19.36
CA ARG A 140 12.24 3.59 18.20
C ARG A 140 12.91 4.94 18.49
N ARG A 141 12.21 5.85 19.17
CA ARG A 141 12.75 7.12 19.63
C ARG A 141 13.91 6.92 20.60
N GLY A 142 13.81 5.95 21.53
CA GLY A 142 14.88 5.58 22.45
C GLY A 142 16.12 5.06 21.74
N GLN A 143 15.97 4.24 20.69
CA GLN A 143 17.10 3.78 19.87
C GLN A 143 17.79 4.95 19.15
N PHE A 144 16.99 5.87 18.59
CA PHE A 144 17.53 7.08 17.97
C PHE A 144 18.28 7.96 18.97
N ALA A 145 17.73 8.18 20.17
CA ALA A 145 18.36 8.97 21.22
C ALA A 145 19.70 8.39 21.66
N LYS A 146 19.79 7.06 21.83
CA LYS A 146 21.07 6.38 22.14
C LYS A 146 22.12 6.61 21.05
N HIS A 147 21.73 6.56 19.80
CA HIS A 147 22.65 6.79 18.70
C HIS A 147 23.16 8.23 18.68
N ILE A 148 22.29 9.21 18.93
CA ILE A 148 22.70 10.61 19.07
C ILE A 148 23.65 10.78 20.26
N GLU A 149 23.36 10.15 21.40
CA GLU A 149 24.24 10.16 22.56
C GLU A 149 25.63 9.60 22.22
N GLU A 150 25.72 8.47 21.51
CA GLU A 150 26.99 7.89 21.05
C GLU A 150 27.77 8.87 20.17
N ILE A 151 27.10 9.54 19.22
CA ILE A 151 27.75 10.55 18.35
C ILE A 151 28.33 11.70 19.19
N TYR A 152 27.55 12.23 20.13
CA TYR A 152 28.04 13.32 20.99
C TYR A 152 29.20 12.87 21.86
N ARG A 153 29.08 11.74 22.56
CA ARG A 153 30.08 11.24 23.48
C ARG A 153 31.39 10.83 22.80
N ASP A 154 31.30 10.13 21.67
CA ASP A 154 32.47 9.47 21.08
C ASP A 154 33.12 10.31 19.98
N TRP A 155 32.40 11.25 19.38
CA TRP A 155 32.89 12.04 18.24
C TRP A 155 32.91 13.54 18.51
N ILE A 156 31.83 14.14 18.96
CA ILE A 156 31.70 15.60 19.07
C ILE A 156 32.48 16.12 20.27
N ILE A 157 32.23 15.58 21.44
CA ILE A 157 32.90 16.04 22.68
C ILE A 157 34.42 15.91 22.59
N PRO A 158 34.99 14.74 22.18
CA PRO A 158 36.44 14.62 22.05
C PRO A 158 37.03 15.53 20.97
N HIS A 159 36.25 15.85 19.92
CA HIS A 159 36.69 16.78 18.89
C HIS A 159 36.77 18.22 19.46
N ILE A 160 35.75 18.64 20.18
CA ILE A 160 35.71 19.97 20.82
C ILE A 160 36.82 20.11 21.86
N GLU A 161 37.00 19.10 22.71
CA GLU A 161 38.07 19.10 23.72
C GLU A 161 39.46 19.25 23.09
N ARG A 162 39.73 18.52 22.01
CA ARG A 162 40.99 18.67 21.27
C ARG A 162 41.17 20.08 20.70
N LYS A 163 40.11 20.68 20.17
CA LYS A 163 40.14 22.03 19.61
C LYS A 163 40.36 23.09 20.70
N ILE A 164 39.71 22.97 21.85
CA ILE A 164 39.88 23.86 22.99
C ILE A 164 41.33 23.76 23.50
N THR A 165 41.84 22.54 23.68
CA THR A 165 43.20 22.31 24.16
C THR A 165 44.26 22.86 23.18
N GLN A 166 44.03 22.77 21.88
CA GLN A 166 44.88 23.37 20.85
C GLN A 166 44.80 24.90 20.87
N GLY A 167 43.61 25.48 21.07
CA GLY A 167 43.40 26.92 21.19
C GLY A 167 44.05 27.51 22.43
N ALA A 168 44.00 26.81 23.57
CA ALA A 168 44.68 27.22 24.78
C ALA A 168 46.21 27.29 24.63
N LYS A 169 46.81 26.45 23.78
CA LYS A 169 48.24 26.52 23.44
C LYS A 169 48.59 27.71 22.53
N PHE A 170 47.66 28.29 21.83
CA PHE A 170 47.87 29.49 21.01
C PHE A 170 47.81 30.79 21.83
N LEU A 171 47.21 30.75 23.03
CA LEU A 171 47.03 31.89 23.92
C LEU A 171 48.07 31.93 25.06
N SER A 172 48.90 30.91 25.20
CA SER A 172 50.03 30.85 26.14
C SER A 172 51.35 31.12 25.43
#